data_7b6e9c02ac279f5da56bcae5773551a8
#
_entry.id   7b6e9c02ac279f5da56bcae5773551a8
#
_cell.length_a   1.000
_cell.length_b   1.000
_cell.length_c   1.000
_cell.angle_alpha   90.00
_cell.angle_beta   90.00
_cell.angle_gamma   90.00
#
_symmetry.space_group_name_H-M   'P 1'
#
loop_
_entity.id
_entity.type
_entity.pdbx_description
1 polymer ?
#
loop_
_entity_poly.entity_id
_entity_poly.type
_entity_poly.pdbx_seq_one_letter_code
_entity_poly.pdbx_strand_id
1 'polypeptide(L)'
;RATEMLQMDFVSNVSHEFKTPINAIEGYTMLLQGDELSQEQEGYVEKILFNTQRLSGLVGNILLLSRLENQNIPMKKTKYRLDEQIRQAFLSLEDKWTEKGIGFQVEMEEVRYVGNEGLFMHIWMNLLDNAIKFSPQNGTITMFLRHENDSVQFILEDEGPGIADDAKARIFDKFYQVDGSHKAEGNGLGLALVKRIVDIAGGTIKAENRD
;
A
#
# COMPACT_ATOMS: atom_id res chain seq x y z
N ARG A 1 7.87 -24.49 -17.93
CA ARG A 1 8.07 -23.36 -18.88
C ARG A 1 6.78 -23.03 -19.66
N ALA A 2 6.10 -24.02 -20.32
CA ALA A 2 4.84 -23.75 -21.04
C ALA A 2 3.69 -23.35 -20.09
N THR A 3 3.58 -23.98 -18.94
CA THR A 3 2.57 -23.68 -17.92
C THR A 3 2.81 -22.32 -17.26
N GLU A 4 4.04 -21.93 -17.07
CA GLU A 4 4.45 -20.62 -16.52
C GLU A 4 4.18 -19.49 -17.52
N MET A 5 4.45 -19.69 -18.82
CA MET A 5 4.10 -18.74 -19.86
C MET A 5 2.58 -18.53 -19.97
N LEU A 6 1.79 -19.60 -19.93
CA LEU A 6 0.33 -19.55 -19.92
C LEU A 6 -0.23 -18.81 -18.70
N GLN A 7 0.38 -18.99 -17.51
CA GLN A 7 0.01 -18.24 -16.31
C GLN A 7 0.37 -16.75 -16.41
N MET A 8 1.50 -16.40 -17.04
CA MET A 8 1.91 -15.02 -17.25
C MET A 8 0.96 -14.28 -18.20
N ASP A 9 0.67 -14.89 -19.34
CA ASP A 9 -0.26 -14.33 -20.33
C ASP A 9 -1.67 -14.21 -19.71
N PHE A 10 -2.09 -15.19 -18.92
CA PHE A 10 -3.34 -15.16 -18.18
C PHE A 10 -3.40 -13.98 -17.20
N VAL A 11 -2.40 -13.82 -16.32
CA VAL A 11 -2.35 -12.73 -15.33
C VAL A 11 -2.27 -11.36 -16.00
N SER A 12 -1.53 -11.24 -17.10
CA SER A 12 -1.43 -9.99 -17.86
C SER A 12 -2.75 -9.64 -18.56
N ASN A 13 -3.37 -10.61 -19.23
CA ASN A 13 -4.64 -10.43 -19.93
C ASN A 13 -5.79 -10.14 -18.96
N VAL A 14 -5.86 -10.88 -17.84
CA VAL A 14 -6.83 -10.64 -16.77
C VAL A 14 -6.67 -9.24 -16.18
N SER A 15 -5.43 -8.72 -16.07
CA SER A 15 -5.18 -7.34 -15.65
C SER A 15 -5.85 -6.31 -16.53
N HIS A 16 -5.68 -6.46 -17.85
CA HIS A 16 -6.28 -5.55 -18.83
C HIS A 16 -7.79 -5.67 -18.87
N GLU A 17 -8.31 -6.89 -18.78
CA GLU A 17 -9.74 -7.20 -18.80
C GLU A 17 -10.50 -6.62 -17.59
N PHE A 18 -9.87 -6.54 -16.41
CA PHE A 18 -10.47 -5.91 -15.24
C PHE A 18 -10.30 -4.38 -15.23
N LYS A 19 -9.14 -3.86 -15.64
CA LYS A 19 -8.90 -2.41 -15.64
C LYS A 19 -9.84 -1.66 -16.57
N THR A 20 -10.16 -2.22 -17.73
CA THR A 20 -11.00 -1.57 -18.75
C THR A 20 -12.40 -1.24 -18.23
N PRO A 21 -13.21 -2.19 -17.70
CA PRO A 21 -14.54 -1.88 -17.16
C PRO A 21 -14.47 -1.00 -15.90
N ILE A 22 -13.45 -1.16 -15.05
CA ILE A 22 -13.29 -0.33 -13.87
C ILE A 22 -13.04 1.13 -14.26
N ASN A 23 -12.12 1.39 -15.19
CA ASN A 23 -11.84 2.73 -15.70
C ASN A 23 -13.06 3.34 -16.43
N ALA A 24 -13.87 2.53 -17.11
CA ALA A 24 -15.10 3.00 -17.71
C ALA A 24 -16.13 3.45 -16.67
N ILE A 25 -16.34 2.66 -15.61
CA ILE A 25 -17.23 3.03 -14.50
C ILE A 25 -16.73 4.31 -13.83
N GLU A 26 -15.44 4.42 -13.54
CA GLU A 26 -14.84 5.61 -12.95
C GLU A 26 -15.03 6.83 -13.85
N GLY A 27 -14.74 6.71 -15.14
CA GLY A 27 -14.90 7.78 -16.11
C GLY A 27 -16.34 8.26 -16.24
N TYR A 28 -17.32 7.36 -16.38
CA TYR A 28 -18.75 7.73 -16.45
C TYR A 28 -19.23 8.36 -15.13
N THR A 29 -18.73 7.89 -13.98
CA THR A 29 -19.11 8.46 -12.69
C THR A 29 -18.54 9.87 -12.52
N MET A 30 -17.31 10.12 -12.98
CA MET A 30 -16.73 11.47 -13.00
C MET A 30 -17.49 12.42 -13.92
N LEU A 31 -17.99 11.94 -15.05
CA LEU A 31 -18.84 12.76 -15.94
C LEU A 31 -20.15 13.15 -15.27
N LEU A 32 -20.76 12.23 -14.51
CA LEU A 32 -21.98 12.53 -13.75
C LEU A 32 -21.77 13.61 -12.68
N GLN A 33 -20.57 13.73 -12.09
CA GLN A 33 -20.26 14.79 -11.11
C GLN A 33 -20.31 16.21 -11.69
N GLY A 34 -20.22 16.36 -13.01
CA GLY A 34 -20.35 17.65 -13.71
C GLY A 34 -21.77 18.12 -13.94
N ASP A 35 -22.79 17.28 -13.69
CA ASP A 35 -24.19 17.60 -13.89
C ASP A 35 -24.87 18.13 -12.62
N GLU A 36 -26.03 18.78 -12.74
CA GLU A 36 -26.85 19.19 -11.61
C GLU A 36 -27.47 17.95 -10.93
N LEU A 37 -26.76 17.38 -9.96
CA LEU A 37 -27.20 16.24 -9.19
C LEU A 37 -27.95 16.67 -7.92
N SER A 38 -28.93 15.88 -7.50
CA SER A 38 -29.47 16.03 -6.15
C SER A 38 -28.44 15.54 -5.12
N GLN A 39 -28.52 16.03 -3.89
CA GLN A 39 -27.65 15.63 -2.80
C GLN A 39 -27.60 14.08 -2.60
N GLU A 40 -28.72 13.40 -2.83
CA GLU A 40 -28.78 11.93 -2.76
C GLU A 40 -28.00 11.29 -3.92
N GLN A 41 -28.08 11.83 -5.12
CA GLN A 41 -27.34 11.37 -6.29
C GLN A 41 -25.84 11.62 -6.16
N GLU A 42 -25.43 12.77 -5.63
CA GLU A 42 -24.04 13.06 -5.28
C GLU A 42 -23.48 11.99 -4.34
N GLY A 43 -24.21 11.63 -3.28
CA GLY A 43 -23.82 10.57 -2.37
C GLY A 43 -23.71 9.18 -3.03
N TYR A 44 -24.51 8.89 -4.05
CA TYR A 44 -24.35 7.65 -4.83
C TYR A 44 -23.12 7.68 -5.73
N VAL A 45 -22.86 8.80 -6.37
CA VAL A 45 -21.69 9.00 -7.23
C VAL A 45 -20.39 8.85 -6.43
N GLU A 46 -20.30 9.47 -5.26
CA GLU A 46 -19.16 9.32 -4.35
C GLU A 46 -18.94 7.85 -3.93
N LYS A 47 -20.01 7.14 -3.58
CA LYS A 47 -19.90 5.72 -3.23
C LYS A 47 -19.45 4.84 -4.40
N ILE A 48 -19.90 5.14 -5.62
CA ILE A 48 -19.47 4.41 -6.81
C ILE A 48 -17.98 4.65 -7.06
N LEU A 49 -17.53 5.90 -7.03
CA LEU A 49 -16.12 6.25 -7.20
C LEU A 49 -15.24 5.56 -6.14
N PHE A 50 -15.63 5.66 -4.87
CA PHE A 50 -14.91 5.02 -3.77
C PHE A 50 -14.76 3.50 -3.98
N ASN A 51 -15.85 2.81 -4.32
CA ASN A 51 -15.80 1.35 -4.54
C ASN A 51 -15.01 0.97 -5.80
N THR A 52 -15.09 1.77 -6.85
CA THR A 52 -14.35 1.54 -8.10
C THR A 52 -12.85 1.69 -7.88
N GLN A 53 -12.41 2.73 -7.19
CA GLN A 53 -11.01 2.95 -6.81
C GLN A 53 -10.49 1.83 -5.90
N ARG A 54 -11.30 1.41 -4.92
CA ARG A 54 -10.99 0.27 -4.04
C ARG A 54 -10.79 -1.02 -4.84
N LEU A 55 -11.68 -1.29 -5.80
CA LEU A 55 -11.59 -2.48 -6.66
C LEU A 55 -10.36 -2.42 -7.57
N SER A 56 -10.06 -1.26 -8.14
CA SER A 56 -8.86 -1.04 -8.95
C SER A 56 -7.58 -1.33 -8.17
N GLY A 57 -7.48 -0.81 -6.94
CA GLY A 57 -6.35 -1.06 -6.04
C GLY A 57 -6.21 -2.54 -5.66
N LEU A 58 -7.33 -3.23 -5.37
CA LEU A 58 -7.34 -4.65 -5.04
C LEU A 58 -6.84 -5.49 -6.21
N VAL A 59 -7.38 -5.28 -7.40
CA VAL A 59 -6.93 -5.96 -8.62
C VAL A 59 -5.45 -5.69 -8.89
N GLY A 60 -5.00 -4.41 -8.76
CA GLY A 60 -3.60 -4.04 -8.91
C GLY A 60 -2.67 -4.80 -7.97
N ASN A 61 -3.03 -4.89 -6.69
CA ASN A 61 -2.25 -5.61 -5.67
C ASN A 61 -2.20 -7.12 -5.92
N ILE A 62 -3.32 -7.76 -6.30
CA ILE A 62 -3.37 -9.18 -6.65
C ILE A 62 -2.41 -9.48 -7.81
N LEU A 63 -2.45 -8.65 -8.85
CA LEU A 63 -1.65 -8.84 -10.04
C LEU A 63 -0.17 -8.62 -9.79
N LEU A 64 0.18 -7.57 -9.01
CA LEU A 64 1.55 -7.32 -8.61
C LEU A 64 2.09 -8.47 -7.77
N LEU A 65 1.32 -8.93 -6.77
CA LEU A 65 1.69 -10.04 -5.91
C LEU A 65 1.90 -11.33 -6.73
N SER A 66 0.99 -11.64 -7.66
CA SER A 66 1.12 -12.79 -8.56
C SER A 66 2.39 -12.73 -9.41
N ARG A 67 2.73 -11.55 -9.97
CA ARG A 67 3.97 -11.35 -10.73
C ARG A 67 5.22 -11.54 -9.86
N LEU A 68 5.19 -11.03 -8.63
CA LEU A 68 6.31 -11.16 -7.68
C LEU A 68 6.51 -12.61 -7.20
N GLU A 69 5.44 -13.39 -7.10
CA GLU A 69 5.52 -14.81 -6.72
C GLU A 69 6.13 -15.67 -7.83
N ASN A 70 5.79 -15.39 -9.06
CA ASN A 70 6.28 -16.11 -10.21
C ASN A 70 7.69 -15.68 -10.69
N GLN A 71 8.41 -14.84 -9.95
CA GLN A 71 9.75 -14.33 -10.25
C GLN A 71 9.89 -13.66 -11.63
N ASN A 72 8.82 -13.17 -12.21
CA ASN A 72 8.75 -12.72 -13.61
C ASN A 72 8.88 -11.19 -13.79
N ILE A 73 9.32 -10.48 -12.76
CA ILE A 73 9.59 -9.05 -12.88
C ILE A 73 11.10 -8.87 -13.12
N PRO A 74 11.51 -8.29 -14.25
CA PRO A 74 12.90 -7.87 -14.43
C PRO A 74 13.24 -6.86 -13.33
N MET A 75 14.06 -7.27 -12.36
CA MET A 75 14.49 -6.42 -11.26
C MET A 75 15.54 -5.42 -11.74
N LYS A 76 15.12 -4.42 -12.53
CA LYS A 76 16.00 -3.31 -12.85
C LYS A 76 16.29 -2.55 -11.54
N LYS A 77 17.49 -2.76 -11.02
CA LYS A 77 17.98 -2.03 -9.85
C LYS A 77 18.62 -0.71 -10.30
N THR A 78 18.24 0.38 -9.66
CA THR A 78 18.81 1.71 -9.83
C THR A 78 19.33 2.22 -8.51
N LYS A 79 20.30 3.15 -8.55
CA LYS A 79 20.76 3.85 -7.36
C LYS A 79 19.94 5.13 -7.20
N TYR A 80 19.25 5.27 -6.06
CA TYR A 80 18.38 6.41 -5.77
C TYR A 80 18.44 6.81 -4.29
N ARG A 81 17.86 7.95 -3.96
CA ARG A 81 17.71 8.49 -2.62
C ARG A 81 16.48 7.86 -1.95
N LEU A 82 16.72 6.96 -0.99
CA LEU A 82 15.65 6.24 -0.30
C LEU A 82 14.85 7.16 0.63
N ASP A 83 15.55 8.04 1.34
CA ASP A 83 14.95 9.06 2.19
C ASP A 83 14.02 9.99 1.41
N GLU A 84 14.42 10.39 0.21
CA GLU A 84 13.59 11.23 -0.66
C GLU A 84 12.35 10.47 -1.18
N GLN A 85 12.51 9.19 -1.51
CA GLN A 85 11.38 8.36 -1.93
C GLN A 85 10.34 8.20 -0.80
N ILE A 86 10.80 7.96 0.43
CA ILE A 86 9.91 7.90 1.61
C ILE A 86 9.19 9.23 1.81
N ARG A 87 9.90 10.35 1.65
CA ARG A 87 9.32 11.70 1.72
C ARG A 87 8.23 11.91 0.66
N GLN A 88 8.46 11.49 -0.57
CA GLN A 88 7.46 11.58 -1.64
C GLN A 88 6.21 10.74 -1.33
N ALA A 89 6.38 9.51 -0.83
CA ALA A 89 5.26 8.66 -0.40
C ALA A 89 4.46 9.32 0.74
N PHE A 90 5.16 9.89 1.71
CA PHE A 90 4.55 10.62 2.83
C PHE A 90 3.72 11.82 2.34
N LEU A 91 4.30 12.68 1.49
CA LEU A 91 3.62 13.86 0.95
C LEU A 91 2.42 13.49 0.07
N SER A 92 2.46 12.37 -0.64
CA SER A 92 1.32 11.92 -1.45
C SER A 92 0.09 11.51 -0.62
N LEU A 93 0.23 11.36 0.68
CA LEU A 93 -0.85 11.04 1.62
C LEU A 93 -1.29 12.26 2.47
N GLU A 94 -0.88 13.49 2.08
CA GLU A 94 -1.08 14.72 2.85
C GLU A 94 -2.55 14.96 3.21
N ASP A 95 -3.46 14.79 2.27
CA ASP A 95 -4.90 14.99 2.51
C ASP A 95 -5.40 14.08 3.64
N LYS A 96 -4.99 12.80 3.65
CA LYS A 96 -5.43 11.81 4.63
C LYS A 96 -4.94 12.10 6.05
N TRP A 97 -3.65 12.42 6.20
CA TRP A 97 -3.11 12.68 7.53
C TRP A 97 -3.49 14.08 8.05
N THR A 98 -3.72 15.05 7.16
CA THR A 98 -4.22 16.38 7.52
C THR A 98 -5.67 16.30 8.00
N GLU A 99 -6.55 15.59 7.27
CA GLU A 99 -7.95 15.38 7.66
C GLU A 99 -8.06 14.75 9.05
N LYS A 100 -7.14 13.85 9.38
CA LYS A 100 -7.09 13.14 10.66
C LYS A 100 -6.30 13.88 11.75
N GLY A 101 -5.67 15.01 11.42
CA GLY A 101 -4.86 15.80 12.34
C GLY A 101 -3.60 15.09 12.84
N ILE A 102 -3.04 14.16 12.07
CA ILE A 102 -1.87 13.36 12.48
C ILE A 102 -0.63 14.25 12.55
N GLY A 103 0.06 14.20 13.71
CA GLY A 103 1.40 14.77 13.88
C GLY A 103 2.49 13.81 13.42
N PHE A 104 3.64 14.36 13.00
CA PHE A 104 4.77 13.52 12.57
C PHE A 104 6.06 13.93 13.28
N GLN A 105 6.83 12.90 13.71
CA GLN A 105 8.21 13.02 14.14
C GLN A 105 9.08 12.25 13.14
N VAL A 106 9.99 12.96 12.46
CA VAL A 106 10.74 12.39 11.33
C VAL A 106 12.23 12.57 11.55
N GLU A 107 12.95 11.47 11.68
CA GLU A 107 14.41 11.41 11.78
C GLU A 107 14.94 10.51 10.66
N MET A 108 15.32 11.09 9.52
CA MET A 108 15.81 10.33 8.37
C MET A 108 17.19 10.81 7.96
N GLU A 109 18.15 9.89 7.95
CA GLU A 109 19.46 10.09 7.36
C GLU A 109 19.36 10.13 5.82
N GLU A 110 20.31 10.80 5.17
CA GLU A 110 20.48 10.69 3.71
C GLU A 110 20.94 9.28 3.35
N VAL A 111 20.09 8.49 2.73
CA VAL A 111 20.39 7.12 2.36
C VAL A 111 20.32 6.93 0.84
N ARG A 112 21.43 6.47 0.25
CA ARG A 112 21.46 6.02 -1.15
C ARG A 112 21.34 4.51 -1.22
N TYR A 113 20.29 4.02 -1.84
CA TYR A 113 19.97 2.60 -1.96
C TYR A 113 20.04 2.12 -3.40
N VAL A 114 20.41 0.85 -3.59
CA VAL A 114 20.40 0.19 -4.89
C VAL A 114 19.30 -0.86 -4.92
N GLY A 115 18.21 -0.55 -5.56
CA GLY A 115 17.03 -1.41 -5.60
C GLY A 115 16.07 -1.06 -6.73
N ASN A 116 14.91 -1.72 -6.74
CA ASN A 116 13.83 -1.37 -7.65
C ASN A 116 12.97 -0.27 -7.01
N GLU A 117 13.18 0.97 -7.47
CA GLU A 117 12.50 2.15 -6.92
C GLU A 117 10.98 2.05 -6.97
N GLY A 118 10.42 1.55 -8.08
CA GLY A 118 8.96 1.39 -8.22
C GLY A 118 8.36 0.39 -7.23
N LEU A 119 9.04 -0.74 -6.97
CA LEU A 119 8.58 -1.71 -5.99
C LEU A 119 8.66 -1.18 -4.56
N PHE A 120 9.74 -0.47 -4.24
CA PHE A 120 9.92 0.09 -2.90
C PHE A 120 8.87 1.18 -2.59
N MET A 121 8.41 1.94 -3.58
CA MET A 121 7.30 2.86 -3.40
C MET A 121 6.04 2.17 -2.83
N HIS A 122 5.75 0.94 -3.28
CA HIS A 122 4.63 0.16 -2.72
C HIS A 122 4.83 -0.19 -1.23
N ILE A 123 6.08 -0.37 -0.76
CA ILE A 123 6.36 -0.57 0.67
C ILE A 123 5.90 0.66 1.45
N TRP A 124 6.41 1.83 1.07
CA TRP A 124 6.16 3.09 1.79
C TRP A 124 4.69 3.44 1.78
N MET A 125 4.04 3.37 0.62
CA MET A 125 2.62 3.66 0.50
C MET A 125 1.75 2.76 1.40
N ASN A 126 2.01 1.45 1.43
CA ASN A 126 1.23 0.53 2.27
C ASN A 126 1.50 0.72 3.76
N LEU A 127 2.76 0.93 4.17
CA LEU A 127 3.10 1.13 5.58
C LEU A 127 2.55 2.45 6.11
N LEU A 128 2.75 3.56 5.38
CA LEU A 128 2.29 4.88 5.77
C LEU A 128 0.75 4.97 5.78
N ASP A 129 0.08 4.44 4.76
CA ASP A 129 -1.38 4.40 4.70
C ASP A 129 -1.97 3.61 5.87
N ASN A 130 -1.36 2.47 6.24
CA ASN A 130 -1.77 1.71 7.42
C ASN A 130 -1.54 2.48 8.72
N ALA A 131 -0.39 3.12 8.91
CA ALA A 131 -0.10 3.91 10.10
C ALA A 131 -1.09 5.07 10.26
N ILE A 132 -1.37 5.81 9.18
CA ILE A 132 -2.39 6.89 9.18
C ILE A 132 -3.77 6.32 9.50
N LYS A 133 -4.14 5.21 8.87
CA LYS A 133 -5.45 4.58 9.04
C LYS A 133 -5.72 4.14 10.48
N PHE A 134 -4.75 3.49 11.13
CA PHE A 134 -4.92 2.91 12.45
C PHE A 134 -4.57 3.86 13.60
N SER A 135 -3.84 4.94 13.36
CA SER A 135 -3.62 5.98 14.36
C SER A 135 -4.95 6.62 14.82
N PRO A 136 -5.07 7.03 16.06
CA PRO A 136 -6.22 7.80 16.54
C PRO A 136 -6.25 9.21 15.90
N GLN A 137 -7.39 9.88 16.01
CA GLN A 137 -7.51 11.30 15.65
C GLN A 137 -6.50 12.13 16.46
N ASN A 138 -5.77 13.03 15.79
CA ASN A 138 -4.70 13.85 16.37
C ASN A 138 -3.55 13.03 16.98
N GLY A 139 -3.37 11.77 16.56
CA GLY A 139 -2.26 10.92 16.97
C GLY A 139 -0.94 11.33 16.35
N THR A 140 0.14 10.66 16.75
CA THR A 140 1.49 10.90 16.25
C THR A 140 2.03 9.67 15.55
N ILE A 141 2.68 9.87 14.40
CA ILE A 141 3.43 8.83 13.69
C ILE A 141 4.90 9.23 13.72
N THR A 142 5.78 8.29 14.10
CA THR A 142 7.22 8.52 14.14
C THR A 142 7.91 7.69 13.07
N MET A 143 8.84 8.29 12.34
CA MET A 143 9.61 7.64 11.28
C MET A 143 11.10 7.81 11.51
N PHE A 144 11.82 6.69 11.46
CA PHE A 144 13.29 6.69 11.50
C PHE A 144 13.85 5.98 10.26
N LEU A 145 14.86 6.56 9.67
CA LEU A 145 15.65 5.92 8.61
C LEU A 145 17.12 6.10 8.94
N ARG A 146 17.87 5.01 9.05
CA ARG A 146 19.28 5.04 9.40
C ARG A 146 20.10 3.94 8.73
N HIS A 147 21.37 4.18 8.61
CA HIS A 147 22.33 3.12 8.30
C HIS A 147 22.58 2.26 9.54
N GLU A 148 22.56 0.95 9.36
CA GLU A 148 22.93 -0.01 10.39
C GLU A 148 23.94 -1.01 9.82
N ASN A 149 25.23 -0.75 10.03
CA ASN A 149 26.33 -1.49 9.39
C ASN A 149 26.23 -1.48 7.86
N ASP A 150 26.06 -2.67 7.24
CA ASP A 150 25.92 -2.87 5.79
C ASP A 150 24.43 -2.87 5.33
N SER A 151 23.51 -2.54 6.23
CA SER A 151 22.08 -2.53 5.97
C SER A 151 21.47 -1.14 6.19
N VAL A 152 20.22 -0.99 5.79
CA VAL A 152 19.40 0.19 6.03
C VAL A 152 18.21 -0.23 6.85
N GLN A 153 17.95 0.47 7.94
CA GLN A 153 16.80 0.24 8.80
C GLN A 153 15.80 1.39 8.64
N PHE A 154 14.55 1.03 8.39
CA PHE A 154 13.40 1.94 8.48
C PHE A 154 12.47 1.46 9.60
N ILE A 155 12.10 2.38 10.48
CA ILE A 155 11.16 2.15 11.58
C ILE A 155 10.00 3.12 11.41
N LEU A 156 8.78 2.61 11.50
CA LEU A 156 7.55 3.36 11.49
C LEU A 156 6.76 2.99 12.74
N GLU A 157 6.46 3.97 13.58
CA GLU A 157 5.70 3.80 14.81
C GLU A 157 4.41 4.60 14.71
N ASP A 158 3.30 4.02 15.13
CA ASP A 158 1.99 4.66 15.21
C ASP A 158 1.38 4.49 16.61
N GLU A 159 0.43 5.33 16.96
CA GLU A 159 -0.32 5.26 18.23
C GLU A 159 -1.63 4.49 18.09
N GLY A 160 -1.68 3.53 17.17
CA GLY A 160 -2.85 2.68 16.94
C GLY A 160 -3.13 1.71 18.10
N PRO A 161 -4.17 0.87 17.96
CA PRO A 161 -4.58 -0.06 19.02
C PRO A 161 -3.59 -1.21 19.26
N GLY A 162 -2.48 -1.23 18.53
CA GLY A 162 -1.53 -2.34 18.56
C GLY A 162 -2.05 -3.58 17.83
N ILE A 163 -1.25 -4.64 17.90
CA ILE A 163 -1.50 -5.91 17.23
C ILE A 163 -1.58 -7.01 18.27
N ALA A 164 -2.70 -7.74 18.31
CA ALA A 164 -2.86 -8.88 19.20
C ALA A 164 -1.79 -9.96 18.92
N ASP A 165 -1.30 -10.67 19.93
CA ASP A 165 -0.17 -11.59 19.80
C ASP A 165 -0.44 -12.72 18.82
N ASP A 166 -1.65 -13.23 18.76
CA ASP A 166 -2.10 -14.24 17.80
C ASP A 166 -2.19 -13.71 16.36
N ALA A 167 -2.37 -12.40 16.19
CA ALA A 167 -2.42 -11.73 14.91
C ALA A 167 -1.02 -11.41 14.34
N LYS A 168 -0.01 -11.17 15.20
CA LYS A 168 1.35 -10.75 14.77
C LYS A 168 1.98 -11.68 13.72
N ALA A 169 1.77 -12.99 13.85
CA ALA A 169 2.26 -13.97 12.88
C ALA A 169 1.51 -13.94 11.55
N ARG A 170 0.27 -13.45 11.55
CA ARG A 170 -0.67 -13.54 10.43
C ARG A 170 -0.90 -12.24 9.66
N ILE A 171 -0.50 -11.08 10.21
CA ILE A 171 -0.74 -9.77 9.57
C ILE A 171 -0.10 -9.65 8.18
N PHE A 172 0.89 -10.50 7.87
CA PHE A 172 1.54 -10.59 6.55
C PHE A 172 0.90 -11.63 5.63
N ASP A 173 -0.10 -12.39 6.12
CA ASP A 173 -0.85 -13.34 5.30
C ASP A 173 -1.79 -12.61 4.34
N LYS A 174 -1.98 -13.18 3.14
CA LYS A 174 -2.91 -12.63 2.15
C LYS A 174 -4.34 -12.65 2.68
N PHE A 175 -5.05 -11.53 2.47
CA PHE A 175 -6.46 -11.35 2.86
C PHE A 175 -6.72 -11.41 4.37
N TYR A 176 -5.66 -11.45 5.20
CA TYR A 176 -5.84 -11.43 6.64
C TYR A 176 -6.19 -10.02 7.13
N GLN A 177 -7.18 -9.94 8.01
CA GLN A 177 -7.62 -8.73 8.72
C GLN A 177 -7.91 -9.11 10.16
N VAL A 178 -7.47 -8.29 11.11
CA VAL A 178 -7.63 -8.55 12.56
C VAL A 178 -9.10 -8.55 12.97
N ASP A 179 -9.90 -7.63 12.41
CA ASP A 179 -11.34 -7.59 12.62
C ASP A 179 -12.07 -8.18 11.41
N GLY A 180 -12.75 -9.30 11.60
CA GLY A 180 -13.66 -9.89 10.61
C GLY A 180 -14.89 -9.04 10.29
N SER A 181 -15.02 -7.85 10.88
CA SER A 181 -16.03 -6.89 10.52
C SER A 181 -15.61 -6.25 9.20
N HIS A 182 -16.41 -6.45 8.16
CA HIS A 182 -16.28 -5.82 6.84
C HIS A 182 -16.27 -4.26 6.86
N LYS A 183 -16.20 -3.66 8.04
CA LYS A 183 -16.11 -2.20 8.28
C LYS A 183 -14.67 -1.67 8.28
N ALA A 184 -13.65 -2.52 8.43
CA ALA A 184 -12.26 -2.06 8.33
C ALA A 184 -11.91 -1.79 6.85
N GLU A 185 -11.61 -0.55 6.53
CA GLU A 185 -11.08 -0.18 5.21
C GLU A 185 -9.81 -0.98 4.91
N GLY A 186 -9.78 -1.69 3.80
CA GLY A 186 -8.62 -2.44 3.35
C GLY A 186 -9.00 -3.79 2.72
N ASN A 187 -8.05 -4.44 2.09
CA ASN A 187 -8.24 -5.71 1.39
C ASN A 187 -7.35 -6.85 1.94
N GLY A 188 -6.55 -6.58 2.99
CA GLY A 188 -5.64 -7.56 3.58
C GLY A 188 -4.48 -7.99 2.67
N LEU A 189 -4.16 -7.22 1.63
CA LEU A 189 -3.07 -7.53 0.70
C LEU A 189 -1.86 -6.61 0.87
N GLY A 190 -2.02 -5.45 1.48
CA GLY A 190 -0.95 -4.43 1.59
C GLY A 190 0.28 -4.96 2.30
N LEU A 191 0.14 -5.51 3.51
CA LEU A 191 1.28 -6.05 4.27
C LEU A 191 1.85 -7.34 3.65
N ALA A 192 1.03 -8.19 3.03
CA ALA A 192 1.50 -9.35 2.28
C ALA A 192 2.39 -8.92 1.09
N LEU A 193 2.00 -7.85 0.39
CA LEU A 193 2.79 -7.26 -0.69
C LEU A 193 4.11 -6.68 -0.16
N VAL A 194 4.07 -5.93 0.94
CA VAL A 194 5.27 -5.39 1.61
C VAL A 194 6.23 -6.52 1.97
N LYS A 195 5.75 -7.56 2.65
CA LYS A 195 6.55 -8.74 3.03
C LYS A 195 7.21 -9.35 1.80
N ARG A 196 6.45 -9.57 0.72
CA ARG A 196 6.98 -10.18 -0.51
C ARG A 196 8.07 -9.32 -1.16
N ILE A 197 7.90 -8.00 -1.23
CA ILE A 197 8.91 -7.09 -1.80
C ILE A 197 10.18 -7.09 -0.93
N VAL A 198 10.04 -7.03 0.39
CA VAL A 198 11.16 -7.07 1.34
C VAL A 198 11.93 -8.38 1.22
N ASP A 199 11.24 -9.53 1.14
CA ASP A 199 11.87 -10.85 0.96
C ASP A 199 12.67 -10.94 -0.35
N ILE A 200 12.12 -10.43 -1.44
CA ILE A 200 12.80 -10.37 -2.75
C ILE A 200 14.04 -9.46 -2.70
N ALA A 201 13.98 -8.38 -1.91
CA ALA A 201 15.11 -7.49 -1.69
C ALA A 201 16.19 -8.09 -0.76
N GLY A 202 15.92 -9.25 -0.14
CA GLY A 202 16.82 -9.89 0.83
C GLY A 202 16.78 -9.26 2.22
N GLY A 203 15.73 -8.48 2.51
CA GLY A 203 15.51 -7.83 3.79
C GLY A 203 14.62 -8.63 4.75
N THR A 204 14.35 -8.02 5.89
CA THR A 204 13.42 -8.54 6.90
C THR A 204 12.42 -7.48 7.32
N ILE A 205 11.20 -7.89 7.65
CA ILE A 205 10.18 -7.02 8.23
C ILE A 205 9.61 -7.66 9.48
N LYS A 206 9.36 -6.83 10.49
CA LYS A 206 8.73 -7.22 11.76
C LYS A 206 7.68 -6.20 12.14
N ALA A 207 6.70 -6.63 12.93
CA ALA A 207 5.73 -5.77 13.57
C ALA A 207 5.67 -6.12 15.06
N GLU A 208 5.81 -5.12 15.89
CA GLU A 208 5.89 -5.25 17.34
C GLU A 208 5.03 -4.18 18.00
N ASN A 209 4.47 -4.47 19.16
CA ASN A 209 3.86 -3.42 19.98
C ASN A 209 4.97 -2.76 20.81
N ARG A 210 4.84 -1.46 21.01
CA ARG A 210 5.68 -0.71 21.94
C ARG A 210 5.06 -0.79 23.34
N ASP A 211 5.90 -1.02 24.35
CA ASP A 211 5.52 -1.01 25.78
C ASP A 211 5.16 0.40 26.28
#